data_9de9b17b059cb7cb07e14dd80fea6a56
#
_entry.id   9de9b17b059cb7cb07e14dd80fea6a56
#
_cell.length_a   1.000
_cell.length_b   1.000
_cell.length_c   1.000
_cell.angle_alpha   90.00
_cell.angle_beta   90.00
_cell.angle_gamma   90.00
#
_symmetry.space_group_name_H-M   'P 1'
#
loop_
_entity.id
_entity.type
_entity.pdbx_description
1 polymer ?
#
loop_
_entity_poly.entity_id
_entity_poly.type
_entity_poly.pdbx_seq_one_letter_code
_entity_poly.pdbx_strand_id
1 'polypeptide(L)'
;WQRYAYSIKLSLLMRISNVQDVASEVAAIADKCLGMDELVTANPGYYKASGKMNPTYETWGLSYLDKETSNHKQNVPTATFVDALRDNNDPRQRVYLRPRTDMGDDPGITNYAAFGLENERYIGVPFGQMAPAGNEFVSTMGYPALCRTSSTVDGPLADVVVMSGSLVGFYLAEAALRGMIPGGDAKAQEYYENAVISAMTMFEASLQDASINDYGACPAITGSAAEAAQIFLSQDNKAVNWNLMTTNEEKLEAIQLQKWISLFMVDPLEAWSEQRRTDYPTLKFSNSQTTGKKLVARLPYPNGEKTLNPENHDAEGEVNFYSSLVFWDQKHEARESAESYQ
;
A
#
# COMPACT_ATOMS: atom_id res chain seq x y z
N TRP A 1 2.13 -21.37 -11.29
CA TRP A 1 1.67 -20.61 -12.45
C TRP A 1 0.14 -20.60 -12.57
N GLN A 2 -0.55 -21.74 -12.44
CA GLN A 2 -2.00 -21.81 -12.58
C GLN A 2 -2.72 -20.97 -11.52
N ARG A 3 -2.33 -21.09 -10.25
CA ARG A 3 -2.91 -20.29 -9.16
C ARG A 3 -2.66 -18.79 -9.34
N TYR A 4 -1.47 -18.42 -9.78
CA TYR A 4 -1.15 -17.05 -10.13
C TYR A 4 -2.04 -16.50 -11.25
N ALA A 5 -2.24 -17.28 -12.32
CA ALA A 5 -3.13 -16.89 -13.41
C ALA A 5 -4.59 -16.69 -12.95
N TYR A 6 -5.11 -17.57 -12.07
CA TYR A 6 -6.43 -17.38 -11.47
C TYR A 6 -6.49 -16.14 -10.58
N SER A 7 -5.42 -15.82 -9.85
CA SER A 7 -5.35 -14.62 -9.01
C SER A 7 -5.36 -13.33 -9.85
N ILE A 8 -4.65 -13.31 -10.98
CA ILE A 8 -4.74 -12.22 -11.96
C ILE A 8 -6.17 -12.11 -12.50
N LYS A 9 -6.78 -13.24 -12.88
CA LYS A 9 -8.17 -13.25 -13.36
C LYS A 9 -9.12 -12.70 -12.28
N LEU A 10 -8.94 -13.06 -11.02
CA LEU A 10 -9.73 -12.52 -9.91
C LEU A 10 -9.60 -11.01 -9.81
N SER A 11 -8.37 -10.47 -9.83
CA SER A 11 -8.15 -9.01 -9.77
C SER A 11 -8.84 -8.27 -10.91
N LEU A 12 -8.79 -8.81 -12.14
CA LEU A 12 -9.44 -8.22 -13.30
C LEU A 12 -10.98 -8.30 -13.19
N LEU A 13 -11.55 -9.41 -12.73
CA LEU A 13 -12.98 -9.53 -12.48
C LEU A 13 -13.45 -8.54 -11.40
N MET A 14 -12.72 -8.44 -10.29
CA MET A 14 -13.04 -7.47 -9.25
C MET A 14 -12.93 -6.03 -9.76
N ARG A 15 -11.99 -5.74 -10.67
CA ARG A 15 -11.84 -4.44 -11.29
C ARG A 15 -13.09 -4.00 -12.05
N ILE A 16 -13.71 -4.89 -12.80
CA ILE A 16 -14.91 -4.57 -13.60
C ILE A 16 -16.22 -4.83 -12.85
N SER A 17 -16.17 -5.29 -11.61
CA SER A 17 -17.36 -5.73 -10.86
C SER A 17 -18.38 -4.63 -10.53
N ASN A 18 -18.02 -3.37 -10.73
CA ASN A 18 -18.96 -2.24 -10.56
C ASN A 18 -19.77 -1.95 -11.84
N VAL A 19 -19.34 -2.48 -12.99
CA VAL A 19 -19.96 -2.23 -14.30
C VAL A 19 -20.47 -3.51 -14.96
N GLN A 20 -20.08 -4.67 -14.47
CA GLN A 20 -20.49 -5.97 -14.99
C GLN A 20 -20.75 -6.94 -13.85
N ASP A 21 -21.79 -7.77 -13.98
CA ASP A 21 -22.00 -8.90 -13.06
C ASP A 21 -20.95 -9.99 -13.36
N VAL A 22 -20.11 -10.26 -12.38
CA VAL A 22 -19.00 -11.21 -12.44
C VAL A 22 -19.09 -12.29 -11.38
N ALA A 23 -20.21 -12.37 -10.64
CA ALA A 23 -20.34 -13.24 -9.49
C ALA A 23 -20.09 -14.70 -9.82
N SER A 24 -20.62 -15.20 -10.95
CA SER A 24 -20.44 -16.60 -11.36
C SER A 24 -18.98 -16.94 -11.71
N GLU A 25 -18.29 -16.04 -12.37
CA GLU A 25 -16.87 -16.20 -12.74
C GLU A 25 -15.97 -16.14 -11.50
N VAL A 26 -16.23 -15.21 -10.57
CA VAL A 26 -15.50 -15.11 -9.30
C VAL A 26 -15.70 -16.38 -8.48
N ALA A 27 -16.93 -16.85 -8.33
CA ALA A 27 -17.22 -18.10 -7.59
C ALA A 27 -16.50 -19.33 -8.21
N ALA A 28 -16.40 -19.38 -9.53
CA ALA A 28 -15.77 -20.52 -10.23
C ALA A 28 -14.24 -20.61 -10.05
N ILE A 29 -13.58 -19.54 -9.57
CA ILE A 29 -12.12 -19.47 -9.43
C ILE A 29 -11.62 -19.16 -8.02
N ALA A 30 -12.49 -18.80 -7.08
CA ALA A 30 -12.13 -18.35 -5.74
C ALA A 30 -11.21 -19.34 -5.00
N ASP A 31 -11.46 -20.64 -5.11
CA ASP A 31 -10.69 -21.72 -4.50
C ASP A 31 -9.41 -22.10 -5.28
N LYS A 32 -9.19 -21.50 -6.46
CA LYS A 32 -8.06 -21.78 -7.36
C LYS A 32 -6.97 -20.72 -7.33
N CYS A 33 -7.19 -19.64 -6.61
CA CYS A 33 -6.26 -18.54 -6.46
C CYS A 33 -5.10 -18.89 -5.50
N LEU A 34 -4.13 -17.98 -5.36
CA LEU A 34 -3.06 -18.09 -4.37
C LEU A 34 -3.64 -18.18 -2.96
N GLY A 35 -3.02 -19.00 -2.12
CA GLY A 35 -3.29 -19.01 -0.69
C GLY A 35 -2.70 -17.79 0.01
N MET A 36 -3.15 -17.53 1.24
CA MET A 36 -2.77 -16.33 2.01
C MET A 36 -1.26 -16.22 2.26
N ASP A 37 -0.58 -17.33 2.42
CA ASP A 37 0.85 -17.45 2.70
C ASP A 37 1.72 -17.58 1.45
N GLU A 38 1.11 -17.54 0.26
CA GLU A 38 1.85 -17.67 -0.98
C GLU A 38 2.29 -16.31 -1.53
N LEU A 39 3.51 -16.27 -2.04
CA LEU A 39 4.06 -15.14 -2.78
C LEU A 39 4.47 -15.61 -4.18
N VAL A 40 4.15 -14.79 -5.17
CA VAL A 40 4.78 -14.88 -6.49
C VAL A 40 5.91 -13.87 -6.52
N THR A 41 7.12 -14.35 -6.70
CA THR A 41 8.31 -13.52 -6.69
C THR A 41 9.12 -13.68 -7.96
N ALA A 42 9.99 -12.70 -8.22
CA ALA A 42 10.96 -12.74 -9.31
C ALA A 42 12.35 -12.38 -8.77
N ASN A 43 13.33 -13.22 -9.08
CA ASN A 43 14.74 -12.99 -8.79
C ASN A 43 15.59 -13.58 -9.93
N PRO A 44 16.11 -12.75 -10.82
CA PRO A 44 16.97 -13.20 -11.91
C PRO A 44 18.42 -13.49 -11.47
N GLY A 45 18.69 -13.53 -10.16
CA GLY A 45 20.02 -13.66 -9.59
C GLY A 45 20.62 -12.30 -9.23
N TYR A 46 19.91 -11.52 -8.41
CA TYR A 46 20.42 -10.25 -7.92
C TYR A 46 21.71 -10.40 -7.14
N TYR A 47 22.60 -9.43 -7.27
CA TYR A 47 23.84 -9.34 -6.47
C TYR A 47 24.25 -7.89 -6.27
N LYS A 48 25.06 -7.61 -5.24
CA LYS A 48 25.43 -6.25 -4.83
C LYS A 48 26.42 -5.61 -5.82
N ALA A 49 25.88 -5.03 -6.90
CA ALA A 49 26.60 -4.21 -7.86
C ALA A 49 25.60 -3.25 -8.53
N SER A 50 26.10 -2.16 -9.10
CA SER A 50 25.27 -1.15 -9.78
C SER A 50 24.43 -1.75 -10.91
N GLY A 51 23.11 -1.54 -10.87
CA GLY A 51 22.13 -2.06 -11.83
C GLY A 51 21.93 -3.58 -11.78
N LYS A 52 22.34 -4.24 -10.67
CA LYS A 52 22.25 -5.69 -10.47
C LYS A 52 21.59 -6.11 -9.17
N MET A 53 21.22 -5.15 -8.36
CA MET A 53 20.47 -5.36 -7.12
C MET A 53 18.97 -5.45 -7.37
N ASN A 54 18.20 -5.84 -6.34
CA ASN A 54 16.76 -5.69 -6.37
C ASN A 54 16.42 -4.24 -6.76
N PRO A 55 15.62 -4.01 -7.82
CA PRO A 55 15.38 -2.67 -8.36
C PRO A 55 14.67 -1.73 -7.39
N THR A 56 13.79 -2.26 -6.54
CA THR A 56 13.14 -1.46 -5.49
C THR A 56 14.15 -1.00 -4.46
N TYR A 57 15.02 -1.92 -3.99
CA TYR A 57 16.08 -1.57 -3.05
C TYR A 57 17.07 -0.57 -3.65
N GLU A 58 17.54 -0.79 -4.87
CA GLU A 58 18.51 0.08 -5.55
C GLU A 58 17.94 1.47 -5.84
N THR A 59 16.65 1.56 -6.10
CA THR A 59 15.99 2.84 -6.43
C THR A 59 15.66 3.63 -5.17
N TRP A 60 15.07 2.99 -4.17
CA TRP A 60 14.44 3.65 -3.03
C TRP A 60 15.21 3.48 -1.71
N GLY A 61 16.25 2.68 -1.68
CA GLY A 61 17.05 2.37 -0.49
C GLY A 61 18.47 2.88 -0.60
N LEU A 62 19.40 1.93 -0.65
CA LEU A 62 20.82 2.18 -0.69
C LEU A 62 21.42 1.80 -2.05
N SER A 63 22.41 2.57 -2.49
CA SER A 63 23.27 2.19 -3.61
C SER A 63 24.15 0.98 -3.25
N TYR A 64 24.82 0.40 -4.26
CA TYR A 64 25.78 -0.69 -4.05
C TYR A 64 26.98 -0.30 -3.16
N LEU A 65 27.17 0.98 -2.89
CA LEU A 65 28.16 1.55 -1.98
C LEU A 65 27.61 1.86 -0.58
N ASP A 66 26.45 1.35 -0.24
CA ASP A 66 25.73 1.57 1.03
C ASP A 66 25.44 3.04 1.34
N LYS A 67 25.18 3.84 0.30
CA LYS A 67 24.77 5.24 0.42
C LYS A 67 23.33 5.41 0.06
N GLU A 68 22.60 6.19 0.85
CA GLU A 68 21.22 6.56 0.53
C GLU A 68 21.11 7.16 -0.87
N THR A 69 20.12 6.67 -1.62
CA THR A 69 19.82 7.18 -2.96
C THR A 69 19.15 8.54 -2.90
N SER A 70 19.20 9.28 -3.99
CA SER A 70 18.46 10.55 -4.09
C SER A 70 16.96 10.33 -3.98
N ASN A 71 16.46 9.22 -4.54
CA ASN A 71 15.03 8.88 -4.47
C ASN A 71 14.58 8.61 -3.04
N HIS A 72 15.41 7.93 -2.22
CA HIS A 72 15.11 7.74 -0.80
C HIS A 72 14.92 9.07 -0.07
N LYS A 73 15.79 10.04 -0.35
CA LYS A 73 15.77 11.36 0.29
C LYS A 73 14.64 12.28 -0.19
N GLN A 74 14.23 12.14 -1.45
CA GLN A 74 13.28 13.04 -2.07
C GLN A 74 11.83 12.55 -1.98
N ASN A 75 11.63 11.26 -1.77
CA ASN A 75 10.30 10.66 -1.69
C ASN A 75 9.92 10.41 -0.24
N VAL A 76 8.95 11.18 0.22
CA VAL A 76 8.40 11.11 1.57
C VAL A 76 6.98 10.57 1.53
N PRO A 77 6.54 9.85 2.57
CA PRO A 77 5.18 9.33 2.64
C PRO A 77 4.16 10.46 2.72
N THR A 78 2.99 10.22 2.15
CA THR A 78 1.88 11.17 2.29
C THR A 78 1.31 11.15 3.71
N ALA A 79 0.77 12.29 4.15
CA ALA A 79 0.11 12.39 5.44
C ALA A 79 -1.05 11.38 5.56
N THR A 80 -1.82 11.16 4.50
CA THR A 80 -2.89 10.12 4.49
C THR A 80 -2.34 8.74 4.86
N PHE A 81 -1.17 8.36 4.31
CA PHE A 81 -0.57 7.06 4.59
C PHE A 81 -0.05 6.96 6.02
N VAL A 82 0.66 7.98 6.47
CA VAL A 82 1.20 8.02 7.84
C VAL A 82 0.06 8.03 8.87
N ASP A 83 -0.96 8.86 8.67
CA ASP A 83 -2.11 8.95 9.57
C ASP A 83 -2.86 7.60 9.61
N ALA A 84 -3.06 6.95 8.48
CA ALA A 84 -3.72 5.64 8.43
C ALA A 84 -2.99 4.57 9.26
N LEU A 85 -1.67 4.60 9.30
CA LEU A 85 -0.88 3.69 10.12
C LEU A 85 -0.87 4.11 11.59
N ARG A 86 -0.58 5.38 11.87
CA ARG A 86 -0.44 5.94 13.21
C ARG A 86 -1.74 5.89 14.00
N ASP A 87 -2.82 6.40 13.42
CA ASP A 87 -4.10 6.57 14.12
C ASP A 87 -4.79 5.22 14.38
N ASN A 88 -4.38 4.19 13.66
CA ASN A 88 -4.83 2.82 13.86
C ASN A 88 -3.85 1.96 14.69
N ASN A 89 -2.76 2.52 15.20
CA ASN A 89 -1.72 1.76 15.90
C ASN A 89 -1.19 0.57 15.09
N ASP A 90 -1.02 0.76 13.79
CA ASP A 90 -0.64 -0.31 12.86
C ASP A 90 0.85 -0.66 13.02
N PRO A 91 1.21 -1.90 13.36
CA PRO A 91 2.60 -2.28 13.57
C PRO A 91 3.47 -2.14 12.30
N ARG A 92 2.88 -2.13 11.10
CA ARG A 92 3.60 -1.90 9.85
C ARG A 92 4.23 -0.51 9.76
N GLN A 93 3.75 0.46 10.53
CA GLN A 93 4.35 1.79 10.61
C GLN A 93 5.85 1.73 10.87
N ARG A 94 6.28 0.88 11.80
CA ARG A 94 7.69 0.73 12.20
C ARG A 94 8.56 0.05 11.14
N VAL A 95 7.93 -0.68 10.25
CA VAL A 95 8.59 -1.37 9.12
C VAL A 95 8.65 -0.50 7.88
N TYR A 96 7.52 0.15 7.56
CA TYR A 96 7.37 0.94 6.34
C TYR A 96 8.02 2.31 6.43
N LEU A 97 8.07 2.90 7.63
CA LEU A 97 8.48 4.28 7.82
C LEU A 97 9.66 4.40 8.78
N ARG A 98 10.53 5.33 8.47
CA ARG A 98 11.54 5.86 9.38
C ARG A 98 10.95 7.09 10.09
N PRO A 99 11.09 7.21 11.42
CA PRO A 99 10.63 8.40 12.13
C PRO A 99 11.41 9.64 11.70
N ARG A 100 10.84 10.82 11.96
CA ARG A 100 11.52 12.11 11.77
C ARG A 100 12.74 12.23 12.69
N THR A 101 13.74 13.00 12.28
CA THR A 101 15.04 13.09 12.97
C THR A 101 15.31 14.46 13.60
N ASP A 102 14.44 15.45 13.44
CA ASP A 102 14.61 16.81 13.96
C ASP A 102 14.46 16.94 15.50
N MET A 103 13.97 15.89 16.16
CA MET A 103 13.73 15.89 17.61
C MET A 103 14.91 15.34 18.44
N GLY A 104 16.09 15.26 17.88
CA GLY A 104 17.35 14.84 18.55
C GLY A 104 18.11 13.75 17.79
N ASP A 105 19.37 13.57 18.17
CA ASP A 105 20.30 12.62 17.54
C ASP A 105 19.94 11.14 17.76
N ASP A 106 19.11 10.90 18.77
CA ASP A 106 18.56 9.57 19.04
C ASP A 106 17.06 9.59 18.75
N PRO A 107 16.62 9.15 17.56
CA PRO A 107 15.21 8.92 17.30
C PRO A 107 14.66 7.77 18.16
N GLY A 108 15.46 7.30 19.10
CA GLY A 108 15.11 6.27 20.06
C GLY A 108 13.84 6.60 20.80
N ILE A 109 13.06 5.59 20.99
CA ILE A 109 11.74 5.53 21.63
C ILE A 109 11.66 6.31 22.94
N THR A 110 12.77 6.39 23.66
CA THR A 110 12.81 6.96 25.01
C THR A 110 12.53 8.46 25.05
N ASN A 111 12.90 9.22 24.04
CA ASN A 111 12.72 10.67 24.07
C ASN A 111 11.28 11.08 23.73
N TYR A 112 10.67 10.43 22.76
CA TYR A 112 9.28 10.74 22.37
C TYR A 112 8.27 10.35 23.45
N ALA A 113 8.44 9.18 24.06
CA ALA A 113 7.60 8.74 25.18
C ALA A 113 7.74 9.65 26.41
N ALA A 114 8.95 10.10 26.73
CA ALA A 114 9.22 10.99 27.86
C ALA A 114 8.55 12.36 27.72
N PHE A 115 8.32 12.82 26.49
CA PHE A 115 7.66 14.09 26.19
C PHE A 115 6.19 13.95 25.77
N GLY A 116 5.62 12.74 25.76
CA GLY A 116 4.26 12.51 25.31
C GLY A 116 4.06 12.73 23.79
N LEU A 117 5.13 12.72 23.01
CA LEU A 117 5.15 13.01 21.58
C LEU A 117 5.22 11.75 20.70
N GLU A 118 4.87 10.60 21.24
CA GLU A 118 4.95 9.33 20.51
C GLU A 118 4.18 9.37 19.18
N ASN A 119 3.03 10.05 19.17
CA ASN A 119 2.21 10.22 17.98
C ASN A 119 2.80 11.21 16.95
N GLU A 120 3.74 12.07 17.36
CA GLU A 120 4.39 13.05 16.48
C GLU A 120 5.69 12.52 15.85
N ARG A 121 6.08 11.33 16.22
CA ARG A 121 7.30 10.67 15.71
C ARG A 121 7.23 10.38 14.20
N TYR A 122 6.04 10.10 13.70
CA TYR A 122 5.79 9.82 12.30
C TYR A 122 4.90 10.91 11.70
N ILE A 123 5.44 11.62 10.72
CA ILE A 123 4.74 12.72 10.04
C ILE A 123 4.89 12.54 8.54
N GLY A 124 3.78 12.56 7.84
CA GLY A 124 3.70 12.58 6.38
C GLY A 124 3.47 13.99 5.83
N VAL A 125 3.64 14.14 4.54
CA VAL A 125 3.39 15.39 3.82
C VAL A 125 2.03 15.34 3.14
N PRO A 126 1.17 16.36 3.28
CA PRO A 126 -0.09 16.43 2.52
C PRO A 126 0.18 16.29 1.02
N PHE A 127 -0.62 15.49 0.34
CA PHE A 127 -0.45 15.27 -1.09
C PHE A 127 -0.53 16.59 -1.87
N GLY A 128 0.45 16.82 -2.73
CA GLY A 128 0.57 18.07 -3.49
C GLY A 128 1.29 19.21 -2.78
N GLN A 129 1.84 18.97 -1.59
CA GLN A 129 2.71 19.90 -0.87
C GLN A 129 4.17 19.49 -1.03
N MET A 130 5.07 20.46 -1.14
CA MET A 130 6.50 20.18 -1.08
C MET A 130 6.91 19.79 0.35
N ALA A 131 7.72 18.75 0.47
CA ALA A 131 8.36 18.44 1.74
C ALA A 131 9.28 19.60 2.19
N PRO A 132 9.39 19.83 3.52
CA PRO A 132 10.37 20.76 4.04
C PRO A 132 11.79 20.38 3.58
N ALA A 133 12.65 21.39 3.38
CA ALA A 133 14.02 21.15 3.01
C ALA A 133 14.76 20.40 4.12
N GLY A 134 15.46 19.33 3.76
CA GLY A 134 16.27 18.54 4.68
C GLY A 134 15.63 17.23 5.14
N ASN A 135 14.32 17.05 5.00
CA ASN A 135 13.55 15.86 5.43
C ASN A 135 13.66 15.52 6.93
N GLU A 136 14.27 16.37 7.75
CA GLU A 136 14.39 16.12 9.19
C GLU A 136 13.02 16.18 9.89
N PHE A 137 12.11 16.99 9.33
CA PHE A 137 10.79 17.28 9.90
C PHE A 137 9.69 16.31 9.48
N VAL A 138 10.00 15.34 8.63
CA VAL A 138 9.04 14.36 8.10
C VAL A 138 9.62 12.96 8.12
N SER A 139 8.74 11.97 8.13
CA SER A 139 9.14 10.57 7.96
C SER A 139 9.64 10.30 6.55
N THR A 140 10.52 9.32 6.44
CA THR A 140 10.97 8.78 5.16
C THR A 140 10.64 7.30 5.09
N MET A 141 10.98 6.66 3.97
CA MET A 141 10.76 5.24 3.76
C MET A 141 11.65 4.41 4.70
N GLY A 142 11.08 3.41 5.34
CA GLY A 142 11.79 2.54 6.29
C GLY A 142 12.62 1.47 5.58
N TYR A 143 13.84 1.28 6.04
CA TYR A 143 14.72 0.22 5.52
C TYR A 143 14.19 -1.20 5.74
N PRO A 144 13.50 -1.54 6.84
CA PRO A 144 12.95 -2.87 6.99
C PRO A 144 12.07 -3.30 5.81
N ALA A 145 11.19 -2.43 5.32
CA ALA A 145 10.36 -2.72 4.15
C ALA A 145 11.18 -2.94 2.87
N LEU A 146 12.27 -2.17 2.70
CA LEU A 146 13.18 -2.29 1.56
C LEU A 146 14.02 -3.57 1.61
N CYS A 147 14.36 -4.03 2.81
CA CYS A 147 15.18 -5.21 3.01
C CYS A 147 14.39 -6.53 2.94
N ARG A 148 13.07 -6.48 3.13
CA ARG A 148 12.23 -7.66 3.33
C ARG A 148 11.16 -7.73 2.25
N THR A 149 11.32 -8.64 1.32
CA THR A 149 10.34 -8.92 0.26
C THR A 149 9.91 -10.39 0.24
N SER A 150 10.46 -11.20 1.11
CA SER A 150 10.09 -12.58 1.40
C SER A 150 10.77 -12.99 2.69
N SER A 151 10.74 -14.25 3.08
CA SER A 151 11.36 -14.81 4.29
C SER A 151 12.87 -14.61 4.43
N THR A 152 13.54 -13.90 3.53
CA THR A 152 14.98 -13.67 3.54
C THR A 152 15.29 -12.18 3.71
N VAL A 153 16.21 -11.88 4.62
CA VAL A 153 16.67 -10.52 4.97
C VAL A 153 17.90 -10.18 4.11
N ASP A 154 17.71 -10.06 2.81
CA ASP A 154 18.86 -9.92 1.91
C ASP A 154 18.93 -8.58 1.16
N GLY A 155 18.10 -7.60 1.51
CA GLY A 155 18.16 -6.23 0.98
C GLY A 155 18.38 -6.16 -0.54
N PRO A 156 19.63 -5.93 -0.97
CA PRO A 156 19.97 -5.82 -2.39
C PRO A 156 19.76 -7.12 -3.19
N LEU A 157 19.71 -8.28 -2.54
CA LEU A 157 19.53 -9.60 -3.16
C LEU A 157 18.10 -10.12 -3.03
N ALA A 158 17.23 -9.41 -2.31
CA ALA A 158 15.87 -9.85 -2.05
C ALA A 158 15.05 -10.04 -3.32
N ASP A 159 14.11 -10.95 -3.27
CA ASP A 159 13.15 -11.16 -4.36
C ASP A 159 12.26 -9.90 -4.56
N VAL A 160 11.85 -9.65 -5.79
CA VAL A 160 10.75 -8.71 -6.07
C VAL A 160 9.43 -9.46 -5.92
N VAL A 161 8.55 -8.95 -5.07
CA VAL A 161 7.19 -9.48 -4.96
C VAL A 161 6.37 -8.99 -6.17
N VAL A 162 5.83 -9.94 -6.91
CA VAL A 162 4.97 -9.69 -8.08
C VAL A 162 3.49 -9.74 -7.69
N MET A 163 3.12 -10.66 -6.82
CA MET A 163 1.77 -10.77 -6.26
C MET A 163 1.82 -11.50 -4.91
N SER A 164 1.06 -11.02 -3.95
CA SER A 164 0.93 -11.64 -2.63
C SER A 164 -0.42 -12.33 -2.44
N GLY A 165 -0.43 -13.38 -1.64
CA GLY A 165 -1.67 -14.02 -1.19
C GLY A 165 -2.55 -13.09 -0.36
N SER A 166 -1.97 -12.13 0.36
CA SER A 166 -2.74 -11.11 1.08
C SER A 166 -3.61 -10.26 0.16
N LEU A 167 -3.09 -9.84 -1.01
CA LEU A 167 -3.87 -9.12 -2.02
C LEU A 167 -5.07 -9.95 -2.49
N VAL A 168 -4.85 -11.22 -2.77
CA VAL A 168 -5.92 -12.17 -3.15
C VAL A 168 -6.95 -12.30 -2.03
N GLY A 169 -6.51 -12.38 -0.78
CA GLY A 169 -7.37 -12.43 0.40
C GLY A 169 -8.29 -11.22 0.53
N PHE A 170 -7.79 -10.02 0.28
CA PHE A 170 -8.63 -8.81 0.28
C PHE A 170 -9.67 -8.81 -0.85
N TYR A 171 -9.34 -9.30 -2.03
CA TYR A 171 -10.34 -9.48 -3.09
C TYR A 171 -11.40 -10.51 -2.72
N LEU A 172 -11.02 -11.62 -2.10
CA LEU A 172 -11.96 -12.64 -1.65
C LEU A 172 -12.82 -12.14 -0.49
N ALA A 173 -12.29 -11.33 0.42
CA ALA A 173 -13.05 -10.67 1.48
C ALA A 173 -14.15 -9.76 0.89
N GLU A 174 -13.81 -8.92 -0.07
CA GLU A 174 -14.78 -8.09 -0.78
C GLU A 174 -15.80 -8.94 -1.54
N ALA A 175 -15.37 -9.98 -2.25
CA ALA A 175 -16.27 -10.86 -3.00
C ALA A 175 -17.27 -11.59 -2.08
N ALA A 176 -16.84 -12.04 -0.90
CA ALA A 176 -17.71 -12.65 0.09
C ALA A 176 -18.69 -11.63 0.69
N LEU A 177 -18.23 -10.43 1.04
CA LEU A 177 -19.06 -9.36 1.58
C LEU A 177 -20.15 -8.93 0.60
N ARG A 178 -19.83 -8.89 -0.70
CA ARG A 178 -20.77 -8.55 -1.79
C ARG A 178 -21.62 -9.74 -2.25
N GLY A 179 -21.49 -10.92 -1.64
CA GLY A 179 -22.28 -12.11 -1.96
C GLY A 179 -21.91 -12.79 -3.29
N MET A 180 -20.74 -12.50 -3.87
CA MET A 180 -20.25 -13.14 -5.10
C MET A 180 -19.77 -14.57 -4.85
N ILE A 181 -19.35 -14.88 -3.61
CA ILE A 181 -18.98 -16.22 -3.16
C ILE A 181 -19.74 -16.59 -1.90
N PRO A 182 -19.97 -17.90 -1.63
CA PRO A 182 -20.70 -18.36 -0.45
C PRO A 182 -20.01 -17.99 0.87
N GLY A 183 -20.80 -17.85 1.95
CA GLY A 183 -20.33 -17.67 3.32
C GLY A 183 -20.59 -16.29 3.92
N GLY A 184 -20.91 -15.29 3.08
CA GLY A 184 -21.36 -13.96 3.51
C GLY A 184 -20.40 -13.29 4.47
N ASP A 185 -20.93 -12.62 5.48
CA ASP A 185 -20.16 -11.80 6.43
C ASP A 185 -19.06 -12.58 7.17
N ALA A 186 -19.37 -13.77 7.66
CA ALA A 186 -18.40 -14.59 8.40
C ALA A 186 -17.20 -14.98 7.51
N LYS A 187 -17.46 -15.27 6.23
CA LYS A 187 -16.38 -15.61 5.29
C LYS A 187 -15.58 -14.39 4.86
N ALA A 188 -16.24 -13.24 4.75
CA ALA A 188 -15.59 -11.97 4.50
C ALA A 188 -14.63 -11.59 5.64
N GLN A 189 -15.07 -11.74 6.90
CA GLN A 189 -14.23 -11.56 8.08
C GLN A 189 -13.01 -12.49 8.07
N GLU A 190 -13.22 -13.77 7.85
CA GLU A 190 -12.13 -14.76 7.79
C GLU A 190 -11.07 -14.37 6.76
N TYR A 191 -11.48 -13.99 5.54
CA TYR A 191 -10.55 -13.54 4.51
C TYR A 191 -9.86 -12.24 4.87
N TYR A 192 -10.58 -11.26 5.41
CA TYR A 192 -10.03 -9.99 5.84
C TYR A 192 -8.95 -10.16 6.90
N GLU A 193 -9.24 -10.85 7.99
CA GLU A 193 -8.30 -11.06 9.09
C GLU A 193 -7.06 -11.84 8.63
N ASN A 194 -7.24 -12.92 7.86
CA ASN A 194 -6.13 -13.69 7.32
C ASN A 194 -5.28 -12.88 6.32
N ALA A 195 -5.89 -12.01 5.51
CA ALA A 195 -5.15 -11.14 4.60
C ALA A 195 -4.31 -10.10 5.35
N VAL A 196 -4.83 -9.52 6.44
CA VAL A 196 -4.07 -8.60 7.32
C VAL A 196 -2.90 -9.33 7.98
N ILE A 197 -3.12 -10.53 8.53
CA ILE A 197 -2.05 -11.34 9.13
C ILE A 197 -0.97 -11.66 8.09
N SER A 198 -1.35 -12.07 6.89
CA SER A 198 -0.44 -12.36 5.79
C SER A 198 0.36 -11.12 5.38
N ALA A 199 -0.27 -9.95 5.23
CA ALA A 199 0.39 -8.70 4.87
C ALA A 199 1.41 -8.26 5.92
N MET A 200 1.11 -8.43 7.20
CA MET A 200 2.05 -8.12 8.29
C MET A 200 3.21 -9.13 8.33
N THR A 201 2.93 -10.39 8.12
CA THR A 201 3.94 -11.45 8.11
C THR A 201 4.92 -11.31 6.94
N MET A 202 4.45 -10.87 5.78
CA MET A 202 5.29 -10.65 4.60
C MET A 202 6.47 -9.70 4.88
N PHE A 203 6.25 -8.66 5.70
CA PHE A 203 7.28 -7.71 6.10
C PHE A 203 7.78 -7.93 7.54
N GLU A 204 7.35 -9.02 8.19
CA GLU A 204 7.65 -9.32 9.60
C GLU A 204 7.32 -8.15 10.55
N ALA A 205 6.25 -7.44 10.27
CA ALA A 205 5.79 -6.32 11.08
C ALA A 205 5.36 -6.80 12.47
N SER A 206 6.12 -6.47 13.50
CA SER A 206 5.86 -6.85 14.88
C SER A 206 5.68 -5.62 15.78
N LEU A 207 5.26 -5.83 17.03
CA LEU A 207 5.13 -4.77 18.02
C LEU A 207 6.50 -4.28 18.56
N GLN A 208 7.56 -5.03 18.31
CA GLN A 208 8.89 -4.64 18.72
C GLN A 208 9.51 -3.73 17.67
N ASP A 209 10.06 -2.61 18.12
CA ASP A 209 10.79 -1.72 17.23
C ASP A 209 11.99 -2.45 16.63
N ALA A 210 12.05 -2.46 15.31
CA ALA A 210 13.32 -2.65 14.65
C ALA A 210 14.27 -1.56 15.18
N SER A 211 15.48 -1.93 15.52
CA SER A 211 16.49 -0.96 15.95
C SER A 211 16.60 0.15 14.90
N ILE A 212 16.18 1.35 15.27
CA ILE A 212 16.09 2.51 14.37
C ILE A 212 17.48 2.97 13.93
N ASN A 213 18.52 2.50 14.61
CA ASN A 213 19.88 2.96 14.45
C ASN A 213 20.68 2.21 13.38
N ASP A 214 20.17 1.10 12.84
CA ASP A 214 20.86 0.33 11.79
C ASP A 214 20.46 0.80 10.38
N TYR A 215 20.71 2.05 10.08
CA TYR A 215 20.37 2.65 8.77
C TYR A 215 21.26 2.20 7.62
N GLY A 216 22.18 1.31 7.82
CA GLY A 216 23.05 0.77 6.78
C GLY A 216 22.94 -0.72 6.57
N ALA A 217 22.19 -1.43 7.41
CA ALA A 217 21.96 -2.85 7.33
C ALA A 217 20.48 -3.19 7.43
N CYS A 218 20.08 -4.35 6.92
CA CYS A 218 18.73 -4.87 7.12
C CYS A 218 18.55 -5.24 8.60
N PRO A 219 17.77 -4.48 9.39
CA PRO A 219 17.66 -4.70 10.82
C PRO A 219 16.98 -6.03 11.12
N ALA A 220 17.43 -6.72 12.16
CA ALA A 220 16.72 -7.87 12.68
C ALA A 220 15.44 -7.39 13.38
N ILE A 221 14.29 -7.88 12.96
CA ILE A 221 13.02 -7.67 13.66
C ILE A 221 12.81 -8.87 14.58
N THR A 222 12.50 -8.59 15.84
CA THR A 222 12.20 -9.61 16.85
C THR A 222 10.70 -9.55 17.19
N GLY A 223 10.11 -10.68 17.53
CA GLY A 223 8.69 -10.80 17.83
C GLY A 223 7.89 -11.44 16.69
N SER A 224 6.62 -11.70 16.95
CA SER A 224 5.72 -12.38 16.03
C SER A 224 4.82 -11.38 15.31
N ALA A 225 4.93 -11.32 13.99
CA ALA A 225 4.03 -10.52 13.16
C ALA A 225 2.57 -11.00 13.24
N ALA A 226 2.38 -12.31 13.37
CA ALA A 226 1.04 -12.89 13.52
C ALA A 226 0.38 -12.48 14.85
N GLU A 227 1.12 -12.47 15.96
CA GLU A 227 0.62 -11.98 17.25
C GLU A 227 0.33 -10.48 17.19
N ALA A 228 1.20 -9.68 16.58
CA ALA A 228 0.97 -8.26 16.38
C ALA A 228 -0.31 -8.00 15.55
N ALA A 229 -0.54 -8.78 14.50
CA ALA A 229 -1.74 -8.69 13.68
C ALA A 229 -3.01 -9.05 14.48
N GLN A 230 -2.97 -10.06 15.34
CA GLN A 230 -4.10 -10.44 16.18
C GLN A 230 -4.45 -9.32 17.19
N ILE A 231 -3.44 -8.71 17.82
CA ILE A 231 -3.62 -7.57 18.72
C ILE A 231 -4.21 -6.39 17.94
N PHE A 232 -3.69 -6.09 16.77
CA PHE A 232 -4.19 -5.02 15.89
C PHE A 232 -5.66 -5.23 15.51
N LEU A 233 -6.05 -6.44 15.10
CA LEU A 233 -7.40 -6.77 14.68
C LEU A 233 -8.42 -6.80 15.84
N SER A 234 -7.95 -6.99 17.09
CA SER A 234 -8.81 -7.08 18.26
C SER A 234 -8.93 -5.78 19.07
N GLN A 235 -8.23 -4.71 18.67
CA GLN A 235 -8.27 -3.43 19.39
C GLN A 235 -9.67 -2.78 19.36
N ASP A 236 -9.94 -1.90 20.32
CA ASP A 236 -11.18 -1.12 20.36
C ASP A 236 -11.13 0.03 19.33
N ASN A 237 -11.07 -0.33 18.06
CA ASN A 237 -11.00 0.58 16.93
C ASN A 237 -11.85 0.04 15.77
N LYS A 238 -12.93 0.76 15.45
CA LYS A 238 -13.87 0.41 14.39
C LYS A 238 -13.26 0.39 12.99
N ALA A 239 -12.20 1.13 12.75
CA ALA A 239 -11.54 1.15 11.44
C ALA A 239 -10.82 -0.16 11.07
N VAL A 240 -10.57 -1.04 12.07
CA VAL A 240 -9.80 -2.27 11.86
C VAL A 240 -10.44 -3.52 12.45
N ASN A 241 -11.20 -3.40 13.54
CA ASN A 241 -11.85 -4.52 14.21
C ASN A 241 -13.21 -4.82 13.58
N TRP A 242 -13.29 -5.90 12.83
CA TRP A 242 -14.49 -6.31 12.11
C TRP A 242 -15.73 -6.42 12.99
N ASN A 243 -15.57 -6.89 14.23
CA ASN A 243 -16.68 -7.09 15.16
C ASN A 243 -17.32 -5.78 15.64
N LEU A 244 -16.67 -4.65 15.45
CA LEU A 244 -17.19 -3.33 15.78
C LEU A 244 -17.88 -2.65 14.58
N MET A 245 -17.69 -3.18 13.37
CA MET A 245 -18.30 -2.64 12.14
C MET A 245 -19.75 -3.09 12.02
N THR A 246 -20.65 -2.17 11.78
CA THR A 246 -22.10 -2.41 11.78
C THR A 246 -22.72 -2.41 10.39
N THR A 247 -22.03 -1.88 9.40
CA THR A 247 -22.51 -1.79 8.03
C THR A 247 -21.53 -2.43 7.03
N ASN A 248 -22.05 -2.85 5.87
CA ASN A 248 -21.21 -3.38 4.80
C ASN A 248 -20.26 -2.32 4.23
N GLU A 249 -20.64 -1.04 4.28
CA GLU A 249 -19.78 0.05 3.83
C GLU A 249 -18.56 0.20 4.73
N GLU A 250 -18.72 0.19 6.05
CA GLU A 250 -17.59 0.21 7.00
C GLU A 250 -16.65 -0.98 6.80
N LYS A 251 -17.19 -2.16 6.53
CA LYS A 251 -16.41 -3.36 6.24
C LYS A 251 -15.65 -3.25 4.92
N LEU A 252 -16.31 -2.70 3.89
CA LEU A 252 -15.67 -2.46 2.60
C LEU A 252 -14.54 -1.45 2.72
N GLU A 253 -14.75 -0.35 3.43
CA GLU A 253 -13.73 0.66 3.70
C GLU A 253 -12.52 0.05 4.41
N ALA A 254 -12.73 -0.77 5.44
CA ALA A 254 -11.66 -1.47 6.14
C ALA A 254 -10.89 -2.44 5.22
N ILE A 255 -11.58 -3.23 4.38
CA ILE A 255 -10.94 -4.10 3.39
C ILE A 255 -10.06 -3.28 2.44
N GLN A 256 -10.59 -2.18 1.89
CA GLN A 256 -9.87 -1.36 0.93
C GLN A 256 -8.68 -0.62 1.56
N LEU A 257 -8.83 -0.10 2.77
CA LEU A 257 -7.75 0.54 3.52
C LEU A 257 -6.60 -0.45 3.77
N GLN A 258 -6.91 -1.65 4.27
CA GLN A 258 -5.90 -2.66 4.58
C GLN A 258 -5.24 -3.19 3.31
N LYS A 259 -5.98 -3.37 2.22
CA LYS A 259 -5.45 -3.69 0.90
C LYS A 259 -4.49 -2.62 0.39
N TRP A 260 -4.89 -1.35 0.45
CA TRP A 260 -4.06 -0.22 0.02
C TRP A 260 -2.74 -0.14 0.81
N ILE A 261 -2.79 -0.32 2.13
CA ILE A 261 -1.60 -0.37 2.99
C ILE A 261 -0.69 -1.55 2.60
N SER A 262 -1.27 -2.72 2.32
CA SER A 262 -0.50 -3.93 1.96
C SER A 262 0.24 -3.83 0.63
N LEU A 263 -0.20 -2.94 -0.26
CA LEU A 263 0.41 -2.70 -1.57
C LEU A 263 1.59 -1.72 -1.52
N PHE A 264 1.88 -1.14 -0.35
CA PHE A 264 3.04 -0.26 -0.17
C PHE A 264 4.32 -1.01 -0.58
N MET A 265 5.08 -0.42 -1.51
CA MET A 265 6.30 -0.99 -2.09
C MET A 265 6.15 -2.32 -2.85
N VAL A 266 4.93 -2.82 -2.98
CA VAL A 266 4.64 -4.05 -3.74
C VAL A 266 4.07 -3.70 -5.11
N ASP A 267 2.90 -3.03 -5.15
CA ASP A 267 2.25 -2.66 -6.42
C ASP A 267 1.51 -1.31 -6.29
N PRO A 268 2.19 -0.19 -6.52
CA PRO A 268 1.58 1.13 -6.44
C PRO A 268 0.55 1.38 -7.56
N LEU A 269 0.65 0.71 -8.70
CA LEU A 269 -0.33 0.85 -9.79
C LEU A 269 -1.64 0.16 -9.43
N GLU A 270 -1.57 -0.98 -8.76
CA GLU A 270 -2.73 -1.66 -8.24
C GLU A 270 -3.40 -0.84 -7.13
N ALA A 271 -2.62 -0.26 -6.21
CA ALA A 271 -3.12 0.62 -5.16
C ALA A 271 -3.88 1.82 -5.74
N TRP A 272 -3.34 2.47 -6.77
CA TRP A 272 -4.00 3.58 -7.46
C TRP A 272 -5.25 3.14 -8.22
N SER A 273 -5.20 1.97 -8.85
CA SER A 273 -6.34 1.43 -9.60
C SER A 273 -7.51 1.08 -8.66
N GLU A 274 -7.23 0.46 -7.53
CA GLU A 274 -8.25 0.10 -6.54
C GLU A 274 -8.82 1.36 -5.84
N GLN A 275 -7.98 2.35 -5.55
CA GLN A 275 -8.46 3.61 -5.03
C GLN A 275 -9.45 4.28 -6.00
N ARG A 276 -9.18 4.28 -7.32
CA ARG A 276 -10.12 4.81 -8.32
C ARG A 276 -11.42 4.00 -8.42
N ARG A 277 -11.34 2.68 -8.26
CA ARG A 277 -12.50 1.80 -8.34
C ARG A 277 -13.44 1.94 -7.14
N THR A 278 -12.90 2.22 -5.96
CA THR A 278 -13.62 2.14 -4.69
C THR A 278 -13.78 3.48 -3.97
N ASP A 279 -12.97 4.49 -4.31
CA ASP A 279 -12.75 5.76 -3.62
C ASP A 279 -12.14 5.62 -2.22
N TYR A 280 -11.66 4.42 -1.86
CA TYR A 280 -10.98 4.16 -0.60
C TYR A 280 -9.48 3.88 -0.80
N PRO A 281 -8.64 4.36 0.13
CA PRO A 281 -8.96 5.29 1.21
C PRO A 281 -9.26 6.71 0.68
N THR A 282 -9.97 7.51 1.48
CA THR A 282 -10.14 8.94 1.21
C THR A 282 -8.79 9.63 1.35
N LEU A 283 -8.31 10.24 0.26
CA LEU A 283 -7.02 10.92 0.24
C LEU A 283 -7.14 12.37 0.68
N LYS A 284 -6.19 12.84 1.50
CA LYS A 284 -6.13 14.21 2.00
C LYS A 284 -5.14 15.03 1.17
N PHE A 285 -5.58 16.21 0.72
CA PHE A 285 -4.80 17.11 -0.12
C PHE A 285 -4.37 18.36 0.62
N SER A 286 -3.23 18.91 0.22
CA SER A 286 -2.80 20.22 0.67
C SER A 286 -3.73 21.32 0.16
N ASN A 287 -3.98 22.31 1.01
CA ASN A 287 -4.72 23.53 0.62
C ASN A 287 -3.99 24.37 -0.45
N SER A 288 -2.66 24.19 -0.56
CA SER A 288 -1.83 24.89 -1.55
C SER A 288 -1.90 24.27 -2.95
N GLN A 289 -2.61 23.16 -3.12
CA GLN A 289 -2.68 22.50 -4.43
C GLN A 289 -3.50 23.32 -5.43
N THR A 290 -2.86 23.70 -6.54
CA THR A 290 -3.47 24.55 -7.57
C THR A 290 -4.42 23.79 -8.51
N THR A 291 -4.38 22.46 -8.51
CA THR A 291 -5.18 21.59 -9.38
C THR A 291 -6.60 21.32 -8.87
N GLY A 292 -7.07 22.04 -7.84
CA GLY A 292 -8.40 21.89 -7.28
C GLY A 292 -8.62 20.62 -6.47
N LYS A 293 -7.56 20.05 -5.88
CA LYS A 293 -7.62 18.85 -5.03
C LYS A 293 -8.19 17.62 -5.75
N LYS A 294 -7.87 17.46 -7.02
CA LYS A 294 -8.34 16.35 -7.85
C LYS A 294 -7.28 15.27 -7.99
N LEU A 295 -7.70 14.03 -7.87
CA LEU A 295 -6.86 12.88 -8.22
C LEU A 295 -6.79 12.69 -9.73
N VAL A 296 -5.66 12.19 -10.19
CA VAL A 296 -5.51 11.77 -11.58
C VAL A 296 -6.41 10.56 -11.83
N ALA A 297 -7.39 10.73 -12.69
CA ALA A 297 -8.33 9.67 -13.07
C ALA A 297 -7.77 8.77 -14.18
N ARG A 298 -7.00 9.34 -15.11
CA ARG A 298 -6.43 8.64 -16.25
C ARG A 298 -5.11 9.28 -16.67
N LEU A 299 -4.14 8.47 -17.05
CA LEU A 299 -2.91 8.96 -17.70
C LEU A 299 -3.18 9.31 -19.17
N PRO A 300 -2.47 10.30 -19.74
CA PRO A 300 -2.56 10.61 -21.16
C PRO A 300 -1.94 9.49 -21.99
N TYR A 301 -2.28 9.48 -23.26
CA TYR A 301 -1.54 8.67 -24.21
C TYR A 301 -0.09 9.16 -24.34
N PRO A 302 0.88 8.25 -24.53
CA PRO A 302 2.26 8.64 -24.78
C PRO A 302 2.38 9.58 -26.00
N ASN A 303 3.35 10.50 -25.97
CA ASN A 303 3.60 11.40 -27.11
C ASN A 303 3.86 10.65 -28.43
N GLY A 304 4.37 9.41 -28.35
CA GLY A 304 4.55 8.54 -29.51
C GLY A 304 3.26 8.25 -30.26
N GLU A 305 2.12 8.14 -29.56
CA GLU A 305 0.81 7.91 -30.19
C GLU A 305 0.40 9.10 -31.06
N LYS A 306 0.63 10.33 -30.59
CA LYS A 306 0.38 11.53 -31.39
C LYS A 306 1.14 11.60 -32.69
N THR A 307 2.37 11.08 -32.70
CA THR A 307 3.28 11.20 -33.85
C THR A 307 3.29 10.00 -34.76
N LEU A 308 3.12 8.80 -34.20
CA LEU A 308 3.24 7.54 -34.92
C LEU A 308 1.90 6.89 -35.26
N ASN A 309 0.83 7.28 -34.54
CA ASN A 309 -0.52 6.74 -34.72
C ASN A 309 -1.59 7.84 -34.60
N PRO A 310 -1.44 8.97 -35.33
CA PRO A 310 -2.29 10.15 -35.16
C PRO A 310 -3.76 9.87 -35.43
N GLU A 311 -4.08 9.04 -36.41
CA GLU A 311 -5.47 8.72 -36.79
C GLU A 311 -6.24 8.09 -35.62
N ASN A 312 -5.69 7.09 -34.97
CA ASN A 312 -6.35 6.45 -33.82
C ASN A 312 -6.30 7.34 -32.56
N HIS A 313 -5.19 8.07 -32.35
CA HIS A 313 -5.09 9.02 -31.25
C HIS A 313 -6.17 10.11 -31.33
N ASP A 314 -6.38 10.68 -32.50
CA ASP A 314 -7.36 11.77 -32.71
C ASP A 314 -8.80 11.23 -32.67
N ALA A 315 -9.02 9.97 -33.04
CA ALA A 315 -10.33 9.31 -32.92
C ALA A 315 -10.77 9.10 -31.46
N GLU A 316 -9.84 8.92 -30.52
CA GLU A 316 -10.13 8.84 -29.08
C GLU A 316 -10.54 10.20 -28.48
N GLY A 317 -10.13 11.30 -29.11
CA GLY A 317 -10.38 12.65 -28.60
C GLY A 317 -9.43 13.09 -27.49
N GLU A 318 -9.71 14.23 -26.91
CA GLU A 318 -8.87 14.81 -25.87
C GLU A 318 -9.06 14.10 -24.53
N VAL A 319 -7.95 13.63 -23.94
CA VAL A 319 -7.91 13.04 -22.61
C VAL A 319 -7.53 14.07 -21.57
N ASN A 320 -8.48 14.42 -20.69
CA ASN A 320 -8.22 15.23 -19.52
C ASN A 320 -7.86 14.32 -18.32
N PHE A 321 -6.73 14.57 -17.65
CA PHE A 321 -6.20 13.75 -16.55
C PHE A 321 -7.17 13.58 -15.38
N TYR A 322 -8.00 14.58 -15.12
CA TYR A 322 -8.81 14.66 -13.92
C TYR A 322 -10.29 14.33 -14.15
N SER A 323 -10.74 14.30 -15.41
CA SER A 323 -12.16 14.10 -15.74
C SER A 323 -12.43 13.00 -16.76
N SER A 324 -11.43 12.56 -17.54
CA SER A 324 -11.60 11.44 -18.46
C SER A 324 -11.46 10.12 -17.72
N LEU A 325 -12.60 9.54 -17.32
CA LEU A 325 -12.60 8.28 -16.57
C LEU A 325 -12.28 7.09 -17.48
N VAL A 326 -11.72 6.04 -16.89
CA VAL A 326 -11.69 4.72 -17.49
C VAL A 326 -13.04 4.02 -17.28
N PHE A 327 -13.42 3.10 -18.16
CA PHE A 327 -14.79 2.53 -18.22
C PHE A 327 -15.28 1.86 -16.92
N TRP A 328 -14.38 1.36 -16.11
CA TRP A 328 -14.71 0.69 -14.84
C TRP A 328 -14.73 1.63 -13.62
N ASP A 329 -14.32 2.88 -13.80
CA ASP A 329 -14.32 3.90 -12.75
C ASP A 329 -15.65 4.64 -12.74
N GLN A 330 -16.52 4.34 -11.77
CA GLN A 330 -17.89 4.82 -11.71
C GLN A 330 -18.17 5.81 -10.57
N LYS A 331 -17.18 6.00 -9.66
CA LYS A 331 -17.41 6.76 -8.41
C LYS A 331 -16.73 8.13 -8.39
N HIS A 332 -16.65 8.79 -9.51
CA HIS A 332 -15.88 10.03 -9.66
C HIS A 332 -16.32 11.22 -8.79
N GLU A 333 -17.60 11.30 -8.44
CA GLU A 333 -18.15 12.46 -7.71
C GLU A 333 -17.58 12.59 -6.28
N ALA A 334 -17.23 11.49 -5.63
CA ALA A 334 -16.68 11.51 -4.28
C ALA A 334 -15.25 12.10 -4.19
N ARG A 335 -14.54 12.24 -5.32
CA ARG A 335 -13.15 12.70 -5.35
C ARG A 335 -12.96 14.20 -5.19
N GLU A 336 -14.02 14.98 -5.32
CA GLU A 336 -13.96 16.42 -5.14
C GLU A 336 -14.01 16.87 -3.67
N SER A 337 -14.39 15.97 -2.77
CA SER A 337 -14.62 16.26 -1.35
C SER A 337 -13.47 15.85 -0.43
N ALA A 338 -12.28 15.60 -0.98
CA ALA A 338 -11.13 15.24 -0.14
C ALA A 338 -10.91 16.30 0.95
N GLU A 339 -10.88 15.86 2.21
CA GLU A 339 -10.57 16.71 3.35
C GLU A 339 -9.25 17.43 3.14
N SER A 340 -9.23 18.72 3.45
CA SER A 340 -8.00 19.49 3.41
C SER A 340 -7.32 19.46 4.77
N TYR A 341 -5.99 19.35 4.78
CA TYR A 341 -5.20 19.68 5.96
C TYR A 341 -5.36 21.17 6.24
N GLN A 342 -5.77 21.50 7.46
CA GLN A 342 -5.79 22.87 7.98
C GLN A 342 -4.40 23.29 8.44
#